data_1805741228d6355687b002261ef7a979
#
_entry.id   1805741228d6355687b002261ef7a979
#
_cell.length_a   1.000
_cell.length_b   1.000
_cell.length_c   1.000
_cell.angle_alpha   90.00
_cell.angle_beta   90.00
_cell.angle_gamma   90.00
#
_symmetry.space_group_name_H-M   'P 1'
#
loop_
_entity.id
_entity.type
_entity.pdbx_description
1 polymer ?
#
loop_
_entity_poly.entity_id
_entity_poly.type
_entity_poly.pdbx_seq_one_letter_code
_entity_poly.pdbx_strand_id
1 'polypeptide(L)'
;MNGANVTKLALDYLQRNWARLVKNAYSEIESGSNMLAFLEDSRYCNSFPYFLARHLQSHFGDIRQGRCFVSLGGAEYSFKPCDFDPEAGAVLPPQELDGYAVCLAALAERNGMKQKFPLRTFQKYLQSTASGLSRKTCFMLSFAMGMDWDETCQFLSVMGEAPYQFRVLEECVYYCCQSTPPLNSWSTAQEILD
;
A
#
# COMPACT_ATOMS: atom_id res chain seq x y z
N MET A 1 21.80 0.85 -12.85
CA MET A 1 21.29 1.89 -13.77
C MET A 1 21.77 3.21 -13.24
N ASN A 2 22.32 4.11 -14.06
CA ASN A 2 22.74 5.45 -13.59
C ASN A 2 21.50 6.28 -13.27
N GLY A 3 21.45 6.93 -12.12
CA GLY A 3 20.31 7.75 -11.65
C GLY A 3 19.82 8.80 -12.68
N ALA A 4 20.76 9.40 -13.44
CA ALA A 4 20.43 10.33 -14.53
C ALA A 4 19.50 9.72 -15.64
N ASN A 5 19.58 8.42 -15.86
CA ASN A 5 18.70 7.72 -16.84
C ASN A 5 17.29 7.50 -16.29
N VAL A 6 17.14 7.27 -15.00
CA VAL A 6 15.84 7.06 -14.34
C VAL A 6 15.06 8.37 -14.29
N THR A 7 15.71 9.47 -13.90
CA THR A 7 15.12 10.81 -13.88
C THR A 7 14.62 11.24 -15.26
N LYS A 8 15.42 11.01 -16.30
CA LYS A 8 15.04 11.32 -17.67
C LYS A 8 13.83 10.51 -18.14
N LEU A 9 13.81 9.20 -17.84
CA LEU A 9 12.68 8.33 -18.19
C LEU A 9 11.39 8.74 -17.47
N ALA A 10 11.47 9.12 -16.19
CA ALA A 10 10.33 9.57 -15.42
C ALA A 10 9.80 10.92 -15.93
N LEU A 11 10.68 11.88 -16.25
CA LEU A 11 10.28 13.16 -16.83
C LEU A 11 9.66 12.99 -18.21
N ASP A 12 10.25 12.16 -19.07
CA ASP A 12 9.69 11.84 -20.39
C ASP A 12 8.31 11.17 -20.28
N TYR A 13 8.13 10.27 -19.32
CA TYR A 13 6.84 9.65 -19.06
C TYR A 13 5.80 10.66 -18.57
N LEU A 14 6.15 11.51 -17.60
CA LEU A 14 5.31 12.59 -17.10
C LEU A 14 4.89 13.53 -18.22
N GLN A 15 5.84 14.02 -19.02
CA GLN A 15 5.55 14.94 -20.11
C GLN A 15 4.61 14.33 -21.16
N ARG A 16 4.83 13.05 -21.52
CA ARG A 16 3.99 12.37 -22.53
C ARG A 16 2.61 12.01 -22.04
N ASN A 17 2.45 11.76 -20.75
CA ASN A 17 1.21 11.23 -20.19
C ASN A 17 0.46 12.23 -19.30
N TRP A 18 1.00 13.44 -19.08
CA TRP A 18 0.43 14.41 -18.15
C TRP A 18 -1.06 14.69 -18.39
N ALA A 19 -1.44 14.97 -19.62
CA ALA A 19 -2.83 15.25 -19.96
C ALA A 19 -3.75 14.04 -19.69
N ARG A 20 -3.26 12.81 -19.94
CA ARG A 20 -3.99 11.56 -19.66
C ARG A 20 -4.11 11.31 -18.17
N LEU A 21 -3.03 11.52 -17.41
CA LEU A 21 -3.01 11.34 -15.97
C LEU A 21 -3.97 12.31 -15.28
N VAL A 22 -3.93 13.58 -15.69
CA VAL A 22 -4.85 14.61 -15.18
C VAL A 22 -6.30 14.28 -15.55
N LYS A 23 -6.56 13.86 -16.80
CA LYS A 23 -7.91 13.50 -17.24
C LYS A 23 -8.45 12.29 -16.49
N ASN A 24 -7.63 11.26 -16.27
CA ASN A 24 -8.04 10.06 -15.53
C ASN A 24 -8.34 10.42 -14.07
N ALA A 25 -7.49 11.20 -13.41
CA ALA A 25 -7.73 11.66 -12.06
C ALA A 25 -9.06 12.44 -11.92
N TYR A 26 -9.39 13.30 -12.91
CA TYR A 26 -10.67 14.01 -12.90
C TYR A 26 -11.86 13.08 -13.19
N SER A 27 -11.73 12.12 -14.13
CA SER A 27 -12.82 11.19 -14.46
C SER A 27 -13.15 10.24 -13.32
N GLU A 28 -12.18 9.88 -12.50
CA GLU A 28 -12.38 9.04 -11.30
C GLU A 28 -13.05 9.82 -10.16
N ILE A 29 -12.74 11.11 -10.02
CA ILE A 29 -13.43 12.00 -9.08
C ILE A 29 -14.88 12.24 -9.52
N GLU A 30 -15.15 12.29 -10.81
CA GLU A 30 -16.51 12.48 -11.36
C GLU A 30 -17.35 11.19 -11.35
N SER A 31 -16.74 10.01 -11.35
CA SER A 31 -17.48 8.75 -11.23
C SER A 31 -17.83 8.43 -9.76
N GLY A 32 -18.79 9.19 -9.21
CA GLY A 32 -19.27 8.99 -7.83
C GLY A 32 -19.76 7.57 -7.50
N SER A 33 -19.98 6.72 -8.50
CA SER A 33 -20.31 5.30 -8.34
C SER A 33 -19.14 4.48 -7.78
N ASN A 34 -17.90 4.76 -8.20
CA ASN A 34 -16.72 4.07 -7.68
C ASN A 34 -16.39 4.51 -6.25
N MET A 35 -16.63 5.78 -5.93
CA MET A 35 -16.45 6.31 -4.59
C MET A 35 -17.48 5.77 -3.60
N LEU A 36 -18.74 5.57 -4.02
CA LEU A 36 -19.78 4.94 -3.18
C LEU A 36 -19.50 3.46 -2.95
N ALA A 37 -19.13 2.71 -3.97
CA ALA A 37 -18.71 1.31 -3.83
C ALA A 37 -17.48 1.18 -2.91
N PHE A 38 -16.54 2.11 -3.03
CA PHE A 38 -15.37 2.20 -2.17
C PHE A 38 -15.74 2.57 -0.72
N LEU A 39 -16.64 3.54 -0.49
CA LEU A 39 -17.13 3.90 0.83
C LEU A 39 -17.98 2.78 1.44
N GLU A 40 -18.66 2.00 0.62
CA GLU A 40 -19.36 0.80 1.06
C GLU A 40 -18.39 -0.32 1.46
N ASP A 41 -17.36 -0.56 0.67
CA ASP A 41 -16.29 -1.51 1.00
C ASP A 41 -15.45 -1.03 2.19
N SER A 42 -15.15 0.27 2.30
CA SER A 42 -14.41 0.87 3.41
C SER A 42 -15.17 0.90 4.73
N ARG A 43 -16.51 0.93 4.70
CA ARG A 43 -17.33 0.74 5.91
C ARG A 43 -17.06 -0.62 6.57
N TYR A 44 -16.66 -1.61 5.79
CA TYR A 44 -16.36 -2.96 6.24
C TYR A 44 -14.89 -3.19 6.59
N CYS A 45 -13.97 -2.32 6.15
CA CYS A 45 -12.52 -2.46 6.32
C CYS A 45 -11.89 -1.32 7.11
N ASN A 46 -12.61 -0.74 8.06
CA ASN A 46 -12.26 0.50 8.77
C ASN A 46 -11.05 0.42 9.70
N SER A 47 -10.32 -0.68 9.75
CA SER A 47 -9.10 -0.73 10.54
C SER A 47 -7.86 -0.85 9.67
N PHE A 48 -6.94 0.04 9.89
CA PHE A 48 -5.61 -0.01 9.28
C PHE A 48 -4.91 -1.39 9.44
N PRO A 49 -4.93 -2.04 10.61
CA PRO A 49 -4.40 -3.39 10.75
C PRO A 49 -5.04 -4.42 9.81
N TYR A 50 -6.34 -4.36 9.67
CA TYR A 50 -7.06 -5.27 8.77
C TYR A 50 -6.72 -5.03 7.30
N PHE A 51 -6.60 -3.77 6.89
CA PHE A 51 -6.20 -3.42 5.53
C PHE A 51 -4.83 -4.03 5.18
N LEU A 52 -3.84 -3.88 6.07
CA LEU A 52 -2.51 -4.47 5.86
C LEU A 52 -2.55 -6.00 5.78
N ALA A 53 -3.30 -6.64 6.67
CA ALA A 53 -3.42 -8.10 6.68
C ALA A 53 -4.15 -8.62 5.43
N ARG A 54 -5.20 -7.93 5.02
CA ARG A 54 -5.96 -8.27 3.80
C ARG A 54 -5.11 -8.07 2.54
N HIS A 55 -4.36 -6.98 2.44
CA HIS A 55 -3.42 -6.74 1.34
C HIS A 55 -2.39 -7.88 1.25
N LEU A 56 -1.75 -8.23 2.36
CA LEU A 56 -0.81 -9.35 2.43
C LEU A 56 -1.46 -10.66 1.97
N GLN A 57 -2.66 -10.95 2.45
CA GLN A 57 -3.40 -12.18 2.14
C GLN A 57 -3.83 -12.26 0.68
N SER A 58 -4.32 -11.16 0.09
CA SER A 58 -4.83 -11.14 -1.29
C SER A 58 -3.73 -11.21 -2.33
N HIS A 59 -2.57 -10.63 -2.07
CA HIS A 59 -1.49 -10.56 -3.05
C HIS A 59 -0.43 -11.64 -2.90
N PHE A 60 -0.26 -12.20 -1.71
CA PHE A 60 0.82 -13.13 -1.40
C PHE A 60 0.33 -14.41 -0.74
N GLY A 61 -0.95 -14.47 -0.37
CA GLY A 61 -1.53 -15.59 0.36
C GLY A 61 -2.09 -16.66 -0.56
N ASP A 62 -1.86 -17.91 -0.16
CA ASP A 62 -2.52 -19.10 -0.70
C ASP A 62 -3.30 -19.76 0.44
N ILE A 63 -4.62 -19.83 0.30
CA ILE A 63 -5.48 -20.37 1.34
C ILE A 63 -5.67 -21.87 1.14
N ARG A 64 -5.08 -22.63 2.04
CA ARG A 64 -5.15 -24.11 2.07
C ARG A 64 -5.59 -24.58 3.45
N GLN A 65 -6.57 -25.47 3.51
CA GLN A 65 -7.05 -26.10 4.76
C GLN A 65 -7.40 -25.09 5.88
N GLY A 66 -8.00 -23.94 5.51
CA GLY A 66 -8.39 -22.90 6.48
C GLY A 66 -7.21 -22.07 7.04
N ARG A 67 -6.04 -22.16 6.43
CA ARG A 67 -4.88 -21.31 6.76
C ARG A 67 -4.40 -20.57 5.51
N CYS A 68 -3.87 -19.38 5.72
CA CYS A 68 -3.18 -18.59 4.71
C CYS A 68 -1.69 -18.89 4.77
N PHE A 69 -1.10 -19.24 3.64
CA PHE A 69 0.33 -19.47 3.50
C PHE A 69 0.94 -18.37 2.64
N VAL A 70 2.00 -17.77 3.11
CA VAL A 70 2.69 -16.67 2.42
C VAL A 70 4.16 -17.02 2.26
N SER A 71 4.66 -17.02 1.02
CA SER A 71 6.06 -17.28 0.72
C SER A 71 6.80 -15.98 0.42
N LEU A 72 7.70 -15.57 1.30
CA LEU A 72 8.49 -14.34 1.18
C LEU A 72 9.93 -14.60 1.58
N GLY A 73 10.88 -14.10 0.77
CA GLY A 73 12.30 -14.18 1.09
C GLY A 73 12.85 -15.60 1.26
N GLY A 74 12.23 -16.61 0.62
CA GLY A 74 12.61 -18.01 0.76
C GLY A 74 12.07 -18.72 2.00
N ALA A 75 11.29 -18.04 2.83
CA ALA A 75 10.57 -18.62 3.96
C ALA A 75 9.07 -18.71 3.67
N GLU A 76 8.42 -19.76 4.16
CA GLU A 76 6.97 -19.92 4.13
C GLU A 76 6.42 -19.63 5.54
N TYR A 77 5.43 -18.74 5.58
CA TYR A 77 4.71 -18.33 6.78
C TYR A 77 3.29 -18.85 6.72
N SER A 78 2.72 -19.23 7.86
CA SER A 78 1.34 -19.73 7.93
C SER A 78 0.62 -19.10 9.11
N PHE A 79 -0.57 -18.54 8.85
CA PHE A 79 -1.42 -17.93 9.85
C PHE A 79 -2.90 -18.13 9.53
N LYS A 80 -3.76 -17.94 10.50
CA LYS A 80 -5.20 -17.98 10.28
C LYS A 80 -5.61 -16.77 9.43
N PRO A 81 -6.41 -16.94 8.37
CA PRO A 81 -6.89 -15.82 7.56
C PRO A 81 -7.58 -14.76 8.42
N CYS A 82 -7.46 -13.50 8.01
CA CYS A 82 -8.31 -12.46 8.56
C CYS A 82 -9.68 -12.57 7.89
N ASP A 83 -10.70 -12.75 8.70
CA ASP A 83 -12.07 -12.83 8.24
C ASP A 83 -12.80 -11.53 8.57
N PHE A 84 -13.78 -11.19 7.77
CA PHE A 84 -14.69 -10.11 8.05
C PHE A 84 -15.92 -10.67 8.76
N ASP A 85 -16.19 -10.16 9.96
CA ASP A 85 -17.42 -10.42 10.70
C ASP A 85 -18.37 -9.22 10.51
N PRO A 86 -19.55 -9.41 9.89
CA PRO A 86 -20.50 -8.33 9.68
C PRO A 86 -20.99 -7.65 10.96
N GLU A 87 -21.02 -8.37 12.08
CA GLU A 87 -21.47 -7.85 13.37
C GLU A 87 -20.33 -7.23 14.20
N ALA A 88 -19.16 -7.87 14.22
CA ALA A 88 -18.00 -7.42 15.00
C ALA A 88 -17.07 -6.50 14.22
N GLY A 89 -17.26 -6.34 12.92
CA GLY A 89 -16.34 -5.68 12.02
C GLY A 89 -15.13 -6.54 11.66
N ALA A 90 -14.12 -5.92 11.08
CA ALA A 90 -12.91 -6.62 10.66
C ALA A 90 -12.07 -7.01 11.88
N VAL A 91 -11.92 -8.29 12.13
CA VAL A 91 -11.16 -8.83 13.26
C VAL A 91 -9.92 -9.55 12.77
N LEU A 92 -8.76 -9.08 13.23
CA LEU A 92 -7.53 -9.86 13.15
C LEU A 92 -7.48 -10.83 14.34
N PRO A 93 -7.23 -12.14 14.10
CA PRO A 93 -7.05 -13.07 15.20
C PRO A 93 -5.87 -12.64 16.06
N PRO A 94 -6.06 -12.29 17.36
CA PRO A 94 -4.99 -11.74 18.20
C PRO A 94 -3.76 -12.65 18.29
N GLN A 95 -3.96 -13.96 18.28
CA GLN A 95 -2.89 -14.96 18.34
C GLN A 95 -2.07 -15.07 17.06
N GLU A 96 -2.50 -14.46 15.97
CA GLU A 96 -1.82 -14.50 14.67
C GLU A 96 -1.11 -13.18 14.32
N LEU A 97 -1.24 -12.15 15.17
CA LEU A 97 -0.69 -10.81 14.89
C LEU A 97 0.82 -10.82 14.64
N ASP A 98 1.57 -11.65 15.38
CA ASP A 98 3.02 -11.78 15.18
C ASP A 98 3.36 -12.39 13.82
N GLY A 99 2.59 -13.37 13.36
CA GLY A 99 2.74 -13.96 12.03
C GLY A 99 2.54 -12.92 10.92
N TYR A 100 1.47 -12.12 10.99
CA TYR A 100 1.24 -11.02 10.06
C TYR A 100 2.38 -9.98 10.12
N ALA A 101 2.82 -9.59 11.31
CA ALA A 101 3.89 -8.61 11.47
C ALA A 101 5.21 -9.08 10.83
N VAL A 102 5.56 -10.35 11.00
CA VAL A 102 6.76 -10.94 10.39
C VAL A 102 6.67 -10.92 8.87
N CYS A 103 5.53 -11.30 8.29
CA CYS A 103 5.32 -11.27 6.84
C CYS A 103 5.38 -9.85 6.27
N LEU A 104 4.75 -8.87 6.93
CA LEU A 104 4.79 -7.48 6.52
C LEU A 104 6.22 -6.91 6.58
N ALA A 105 6.98 -7.27 7.62
CA ALA A 105 8.38 -6.88 7.72
C ALA A 105 9.25 -7.51 6.62
N ALA A 106 9.02 -8.79 6.29
CA ALA A 106 9.71 -9.46 5.18
C ALA A 106 9.36 -8.83 3.82
N LEU A 107 8.11 -8.42 3.64
CA LEU A 107 7.68 -7.71 2.43
C LEU A 107 8.35 -6.34 2.32
N ALA A 108 8.40 -5.56 3.41
CA ALA A 108 9.11 -4.30 3.45
C ALA A 108 10.62 -4.46 3.20
N GLU A 109 11.23 -5.53 3.71
CA GLU A 109 12.64 -5.86 3.42
C GLU A 109 12.86 -6.16 1.94
N ARG A 110 11.99 -6.98 1.34
CA ARG A 110 12.01 -7.29 -0.09
C ARG A 110 11.93 -6.02 -0.95
N ASN A 111 11.15 -5.04 -0.53
CA ASN A 111 10.97 -3.76 -1.22
C ASN A 111 11.98 -2.68 -0.79
N GLY A 112 13.09 -3.05 -0.13
CA GLY A 112 14.18 -2.14 0.25
C GLY A 112 13.86 -1.21 1.42
N MET A 113 12.78 -1.46 2.16
CA MET A 113 12.28 -0.56 3.22
C MET A 113 12.49 -1.09 4.65
N LYS A 114 13.34 -2.12 4.83
CA LYS A 114 13.61 -2.76 6.15
C LYS A 114 13.95 -1.77 7.26
N GLN A 115 14.81 -0.78 6.97
CA GLN A 115 15.24 0.19 7.98
C GLN A 115 14.12 1.14 8.41
N LYS A 116 13.20 1.45 7.51
CA LYS A 116 12.07 2.34 7.78
C LYS A 116 10.92 1.62 8.48
N PHE A 117 10.70 0.35 8.11
CA PHE A 117 9.61 -0.49 8.62
C PHE A 117 10.15 -1.83 9.19
N PRO A 118 10.86 -1.80 10.33
CA PRO A 118 11.29 -3.03 11.00
C PRO A 118 10.09 -3.77 11.63
N LEU A 119 10.26 -5.04 11.95
CA LEU A 119 9.25 -5.90 12.57
C LEU A 119 8.47 -5.23 13.72
N ARG A 120 9.19 -4.55 14.63
CA ARG A 120 8.58 -3.87 15.79
C ARG A 120 7.56 -2.79 15.38
N THR A 121 7.76 -2.17 14.22
CA THR A 121 6.82 -1.17 13.68
C THR A 121 5.50 -1.84 13.30
N PHE A 122 5.56 -2.96 12.59
CA PHE A 122 4.35 -3.71 12.21
C PHE A 122 3.64 -4.32 13.42
N GLN A 123 4.37 -4.82 14.41
CA GLN A 123 3.76 -5.27 15.67
C GLN A 123 2.94 -4.16 16.32
N LYS A 124 3.45 -2.93 16.36
CA LYS A 124 2.70 -1.78 16.86
C LYS A 124 1.49 -1.45 15.99
N TYR A 125 1.67 -1.46 14.67
CA TYR A 125 0.59 -1.14 13.73
C TYR A 125 -0.57 -2.10 13.81
N LEU A 126 -0.31 -3.39 14.00
CA LEU A 126 -1.35 -4.41 14.08
C LEU A 126 -2.05 -4.44 15.46
N GLN A 127 -1.40 -3.95 16.51
CA GLN A 127 -1.95 -3.93 17.89
C GLN A 127 -2.73 -2.65 18.20
N SER A 128 -2.50 -1.58 17.44
CA SER A 128 -3.14 -0.28 17.70
C SER A 128 -3.98 0.16 16.50
N THR A 129 -5.06 0.87 16.78
CA THR A 129 -5.67 1.74 15.79
C THR A 129 -4.64 2.84 15.48
N ALA A 130 -3.81 2.63 14.47
CA ALA A 130 -2.80 3.59 14.06
C ALA A 130 -3.48 4.81 13.43
N SER A 131 -4.05 5.66 14.27
CA SER A 131 -4.48 6.99 13.91
C SER A 131 -3.28 7.92 13.96
N GLY A 132 -3.05 8.69 12.89
CA GLY A 132 -2.05 9.75 12.90
C GLY A 132 -0.71 9.44 12.23
N LEU A 133 -0.67 8.50 11.30
CA LEU A 133 0.46 8.43 10.38
C LEU A 133 0.49 9.70 9.51
N SER A 134 1.68 10.29 9.34
CA SER A 134 1.80 11.41 8.39
C SER A 134 1.54 10.91 6.97
N ARG A 135 0.99 11.76 6.12
CA ARG A 135 0.74 11.46 4.70
C ARG A 135 1.99 10.90 3.99
N LYS A 136 3.16 11.48 4.25
CA LYS A 136 4.45 10.96 3.76
C LYS A 136 4.70 9.52 4.24
N THR A 137 4.40 9.21 5.49
CA THR A 137 4.55 7.86 6.04
C THR A 137 3.58 6.88 5.36
N CYS A 138 2.37 7.31 5.01
CA CYS A 138 1.43 6.49 4.26
C CYS A 138 1.98 6.12 2.88
N PHE A 139 2.53 7.08 2.13
CA PHE A 139 3.21 6.78 0.87
C PHE A 139 4.42 5.86 1.04
N MET A 140 5.27 6.12 2.03
CA MET A 140 6.39 5.23 2.32
C MET A 140 5.93 3.80 2.60
N LEU A 141 4.84 3.64 3.35
CA LEU A 141 4.28 2.33 3.68
C LEU A 141 3.67 1.66 2.45
N SER A 142 3.00 2.41 1.57
CA SER A 142 2.47 1.84 0.32
C SER A 142 3.58 1.27 -0.57
N PHE A 143 4.72 1.96 -0.69
CA PHE A 143 5.90 1.42 -1.37
C PHE A 143 6.48 0.20 -0.65
N ALA A 144 6.54 0.23 0.69
CA ALA A 144 7.01 -0.91 1.47
C ALA A 144 6.14 -2.16 1.28
N MET A 145 4.84 -1.97 1.06
CA MET A 145 3.89 -3.04 0.80
C MET A 145 3.79 -3.41 -0.69
N GLY A 146 4.46 -2.70 -1.58
CA GLY A 146 4.41 -2.93 -3.02
C GLY A 146 3.06 -2.62 -3.64
N MET A 147 2.30 -1.71 -3.01
CA MET A 147 0.99 -1.28 -3.52
C MET A 147 1.13 -0.53 -4.83
N ASP A 148 0.19 -0.76 -5.73
CA ASP A 148 0.00 0.11 -6.88
C ASP A 148 -0.71 1.41 -6.50
N TRP A 149 -1.00 2.26 -7.50
CA TRP A 149 -1.63 3.56 -7.23
C TRP A 149 -3.08 3.44 -6.74
N ASP A 150 -3.83 2.45 -7.21
CA ASP A 150 -5.22 2.20 -6.80
C ASP A 150 -5.28 1.73 -5.35
N GLU A 151 -4.46 0.77 -5.01
CA GLU A 151 -4.32 0.25 -3.64
C GLU A 151 -3.82 1.34 -2.69
N THR A 152 -2.92 2.21 -3.16
CA THR A 152 -2.45 3.36 -2.39
C THR A 152 -3.58 4.34 -2.13
N CYS A 153 -4.46 4.61 -3.10
CA CYS A 153 -5.65 5.44 -2.89
C CYS A 153 -6.59 4.84 -1.85
N GLN A 154 -6.85 3.53 -1.93
CA GLN A 154 -7.65 2.81 -0.94
C GLN A 154 -7.01 2.91 0.46
N PHE A 155 -5.71 2.70 0.54
CA PHE A 155 -4.97 2.81 1.79
C PHE A 155 -5.03 4.23 2.39
N LEU A 156 -4.80 5.28 1.59
CA LEU A 156 -4.91 6.67 2.02
C LEU A 156 -6.31 6.95 2.58
N SER A 157 -7.35 6.45 1.94
CA SER A 157 -8.73 6.64 2.40
C SER A 157 -9.00 5.93 3.74
N VAL A 158 -8.48 4.70 3.94
CA VAL A 158 -8.55 4.00 5.24
C VAL A 158 -7.87 4.83 6.34
N MET A 159 -6.83 5.59 5.99
CA MET A 159 -6.12 6.49 6.91
C MET A 159 -6.82 7.84 7.09
N GLY A 160 -7.97 8.09 6.44
CA GLY A 160 -8.66 9.37 6.47
C GLY A 160 -7.99 10.45 5.63
N GLU A 161 -7.09 10.08 4.75
CA GLU A 161 -6.35 10.97 3.86
C GLU A 161 -7.04 11.06 2.49
N ALA A 162 -6.93 12.22 1.86
CA ALA A 162 -7.38 12.39 0.48
C ALA A 162 -6.52 11.54 -0.48
N PRO A 163 -7.04 11.15 -1.65
CA PRO A 163 -6.24 10.51 -2.69
C PRO A 163 -5.11 11.44 -3.18
N TYR A 164 -4.32 11.00 -4.16
CA TYR A 164 -3.19 11.78 -4.68
C TYR A 164 -3.53 13.24 -4.98
N GLN A 165 -2.68 14.14 -4.52
CA GLN A 165 -2.79 15.57 -4.81
C GLN A 165 -1.82 15.93 -5.95
N PHE A 166 -2.29 15.87 -7.19
CA PHE A 166 -1.46 16.14 -8.38
C PHE A 166 -0.94 17.59 -8.51
N ARG A 167 -1.21 18.43 -7.52
CA ARG A 167 -0.58 19.75 -7.36
C ARG A 167 0.72 19.70 -6.55
N VAL A 168 1.01 18.55 -5.93
CA VAL A 168 2.19 18.29 -5.12
C VAL A 168 3.13 17.43 -5.97
N LEU A 169 4.31 17.96 -6.28
CA LEU A 169 5.27 17.29 -7.17
C LEU A 169 5.65 15.90 -6.68
N GLU A 170 5.91 15.77 -5.38
CA GLU A 170 6.25 14.49 -4.76
C GLU A 170 5.19 13.43 -5.02
N GLU A 171 3.91 13.78 -4.90
CA GLU A 171 2.81 12.84 -5.11
C GLU A 171 2.64 12.46 -6.58
N CYS A 172 2.92 13.40 -7.51
CA CYS A 172 2.98 13.07 -8.93
C CYS A 172 4.07 12.02 -9.22
N VAL A 173 5.25 12.18 -8.58
CA VAL A 173 6.35 11.23 -8.72
C VAL A 173 5.98 9.87 -8.10
N TYR A 174 5.39 9.85 -6.92
CA TYR A 174 4.93 8.61 -6.27
C TYR A 174 3.92 7.87 -7.16
N TYR A 175 2.92 8.57 -7.68
CA TYR A 175 1.94 8.02 -8.59
C TYR A 175 2.62 7.39 -9.82
N CYS A 176 3.53 8.11 -10.47
CA CYS A 176 4.23 7.61 -11.65
C CYS A 176 5.08 6.37 -11.34
N CYS A 177 5.77 6.35 -10.21
CA CYS A 177 6.56 5.21 -9.80
C CYS A 177 5.68 3.98 -9.55
N GLN A 178 4.57 4.14 -8.85
CA GLN A 178 3.64 3.05 -8.54
C GLN A 178 2.87 2.54 -9.77
N SER A 179 2.65 3.40 -10.77
CA SER A 179 1.98 3.02 -12.01
C SER A 179 2.90 2.38 -13.05
N THR A 180 4.20 2.34 -12.81
CA THR A 180 5.19 1.94 -13.82
C THR A 180 6.21 0.95 -13.23
N PRO A 181 5.93 -0.35 -13.21
CA PRO A 181 6.98 -1.33 -12.97
C PRO A 181 8.07 -1.21 -14.07
N PRO A 182 9.36 -1.20 -13.78
CA PRO A 182 10.05 -1.52 -12.53
C PRO A 182 10.38 -0.32 -11.63
N LEU A 183 9.76 0.83 -11.80
CA LEU A 183 10.07 2.05 -11.03
C LEU A 183 9.42 2.04 -9.64
N ASN A 184 8.57 1.05 -9.34
CA ASN A 184 7.84 0.96 -8.07
C ASN A 184 8.77 0.64 -6.89
N SER A 185 9.61 1.63 -6.55
CA SER A 185 10.42 1.60 -5.32
C SER A 185 10.54 2.99 -4.71
N TRP A 186 10.61 3.04 -3.38
CA TRP A 186 10.79 4.30 -2.67
C TRP A 186 12.13 4.99 -3.01
N SER A 187 13.22 4.22 -3.16
CA SER A 187 14.52 4.77 -3.55
C SER A 187 14.47 5.46 -4.91
N THR A 188 13.82 4.82 -5.89
CA THR A 188 13.62 5.42 -7.21
C THR A 188 12.83 6.71 -7.15
N ALA A 189 11.75 6.74 -6.36
CA ALA A 189 10.97 7.95 -6.18
C ALA A 189 11.79 9.10 -5.54
N GLN A 190 12.65 8.79 -4.58
CA GLN A 190 13.54 9.80 -3.97
C GLN A 190 14.62 10.26 -4.95
N GLU A 191 15.25 9.37 -5.71
CA GLU A 191 16.24 9.73 -6.75
C GLU A 191 15.67 10.63 -7.86
N ILE A 192 14.37 10.59 -8.10
CA ILE A 192 13.70 11.48 -9.05
C ILE A 192 13.45 12.87 -8.44
N LEU A 193 13.25 12.93 -7.13
CA LEU A 193 12.95 14.17 -6.41
C LEU A 193 14.19 14.98 -6.04
N ASP A 194 15.38 14.34 -5.94
CA ASP A 194 16.67 14.96 -5.67
C ASP A 194 17.29 15.57 -6.96
#